data_b1a5e09629c049d69ba4eadf71193979
#
_entry.id   b1a5e09629c049d69ba4eadf71193979
#
_cell.length_a   1.000
_cell.length_b   1.000
_cell.length_c   1.000
_cell.angle_alpha   90.00
_cell.angle_beta   90.00
_cell.angle_gamma   90.00
#
_symmetry.space_group_name_H-M   'P 1'
#
loop_
_entity.id
_entity.type
_entity.pdbx_description
1 polymer ?
#
loop_
_entity_poly.entity_id
_entity_poly.type
_entity_poly.pdbx_seq_one_letter_code
_entity_poly.pdbx_strand_id
1 'polypeptide(L)'
;MSLMEQLGNAGSEVSRALRAREQGLADRERSALNRFLDLMDMTIADPRLRGRRKELCRVREIVCDYFVGENTVRSTPESLNRYFMPYAQAARRKMRAAHPSAQVDPPPAA
;
A
#
# COMPACT_ATOMS: atom_id res chain seq x y z
N MET A 1 -13.96 -3.01 5.32
CA MET A 1 -12.95 -2.95 4.23
C MET A 1 -12.34 -4.32 4.03
N SER A 2 -12.24 -4.77 2.80
CA SER A 2 -11.69 -6.08 2.49
C SER A 2 -10.16 -6.06 2.60
N LEU A 3 -9.55 -7.26 2.62
CA LEU A 3 -8.09 -7.37 2.61
C LEU A 3 -7.50 -6.64 1.41
N MET A 4 -8.11 -6.82 0.23
CA MET A 4 -7.63 -6.16 -0.99
C MET A 4 -7.65 -4.65 -0.85
N GLU A 5 -8.72 -4.10 -0.29
CA GLU A 5 -8.83 -2.66 -0.08
C GLU A 5 -7.81 -2.18 0.96
N GLN A 6 -7.66 -2.91 2.05
CA GLN A 6 -6.71 -2.53 3.10
C GLN A 6 -5.29 -2.52 2.58
N LEU A 7 -4.88 -3.57 1.89
CA LEU A 7 -3.52 -3.66 1.35
C LEU A 7 -3.31 -2.73 0.16
N GLY A 8 -4.36 -2.48 -0.63
CA GLY A 8 -4.30 -1.49 -1.70
C GLY A 8 -4.07 -0.10 -1.16
N ASN A 9 -4.77 0.26 -0.08
CA ASN A 9 -4.60 1.56 0.57
C ASN A 9 -3.21 1.68 1.19
N ALA A 10 -2.74 0.61 1.85
CA ALA A 10 -1.40 0.60 2.42
C ALA A 10 -0.34 0.80 1.34
N GLY A 11 -0.50 0.12 0.20
CA GLY A 11 0.41 0.27 -0.93
C GLY A 11 0.41 1.68 -1.50
N SER A 12 -0.74 2.34 -1.52
CA SER A 12 -0.83 3.73 -1.96
C SER A 12 0.00 4.65 -1.06
N GLU A 13 0.00 4.40 0.24
CA GLU A 13 0.81 5.19 1.16
C GLU A 13 2.30 4.93 0.97
N VAL A 14 2.68 3.67 0.69
CA VAL A 14 4.07 3.35 0.38
C VAL A 14 4.51 4.11 -0.87
N SER A 15 3.68 4.13 -1.92
CA SER A 15 3.99 4.87 -3.14
C SER A 15 4.15 6.36 -2.88
N ARG A 16 3.28 6.92 -2.03
CA ARG A 16 3.38 8.35 -1.66
C ARG A 16 4.66 8.63 -0.90
N ALA A 17 5.02 7.74 0.04
CA ALA A 17 6.25 7.90 0.82
C ALA A 17 7.49 7.83 -0.07
N LEU A 18 7.50 6.90 -1.02
CA LEU A 18 8.61 6.76 -1.97
C LEU A 18 8.77 8.00 -2.82
N ARG A 19 7.65 8.54 -3.30
CA ARG A 19 7.65 9.74 -4.13
C ARG A 19 8.12 10.95 -3.34
N ALA A 20 7.65 11.07 -2.10
CA ALA A 20 8.07 12.18 -1.24
C ALA A 20 9.56 12.11 -0.94
N ARG A 21 10.08 10.90 -0.69
CA ARG A 21 11.51 10.70 -0.45
C ARG A 21 12.34 11.11 -1.67
N GLU A 22 11.90 10.72 -2.85
CA GLU A 22 12.58 11.06 -4.09
C GLU A 22 12.62 12.57 -4.30
N GLN A 23 11.58 13.28 -3.88
CA GLN A 23 11.48 14.73 -4.02
C GLN A 23 12.09 15.49 -2.84
N GLY A 24 12.62 14.79 -1.84
CA GLY A 24 13.22 15.43 -0.67
C GLY A 24 12.21 16.05 0.27
N LEU A 25 10.96 15.61 0.25
CA LEU A 25 9.88 16.15 1.08
C LEU A 25 9.70 15.29 2.34
N ALA A 26 10.59 15.51 3.32
CA ALA A 26 10.68 14.66 4.51
C ALA A 26 9.37 14.59 5.31
N ASP A 27 8.67 15.70 5.45
CA ASP A 27 7.43 15.71 6.22
C ASP A 27 6.33 14.92 5.54
N ARG A 28 6.25 14.99 4.21
CA ARG A 28 5.29 14.21 3.44
C ARG A 28 5.61 12.72 3.48
N GLU A 29 6.90 12.40 3.43
CA GLU A 29 7.34 11.01 3.55
C GLU A 29 6.90 10.45 4.90
N ARG A 30 7.14 11.19 5.98
CA ARG A 30 6.78 10.75 7.32
C ARG A 30 5.27 10.59 7.47
N SER A 31 4.49 11.54 6.95
CA SER A 31 3.03 11.47 7.03
C SER A 31 2.49 10.24 6.31
N ALA A 32 3.01 9.96 5.11
CA ALA A 32 2.58 8.79 4.36
C ALA A 32 2.98 7.50 5.08
N LEU A 33 4.19 7.46 5.64
CA LEU A 33 4.62 6.29 6.39
C LEU A 33 3.76 6.05 7.63
N ASN A 34 3.39 7.11 8.34
CA ASN A 34 2.52 6.97 9.51
C ASN A 34 1.15 6.42 9.12
N ARG A 35 0.58 6.88 8.01
CA ARG A 35 -0.70 6.35 7.54
C ARG A 35 -0.57 4.89 7.12
N PHE A 36 0.57 4.52 6.51
CA PHE A 36 0.85 3.13 6.19
C PHE A 36 0.85 2.26 7.46
N LEU A 37 1.54 2.72 8.50
CA LEU A 37 1.62 1.97 9.76
C LEU A 37 0.25 1.81 10.40
N ASP A 38 -0.56 2.85 10.39
CA ASP A 38 -1.92 2.76 10.94
C ASP A 38 -2.75 1.74 10.18
N LEU A 39 -2.68 1.75 8.86
CA LEU A 39 -3.42 0.80 8.03
C LEU A 39 -2.94 -0.63 8.26
N MET A 40 -1.63 -0.83 8.38
CA MET A 40 -1.08 -2.17 8.64
C MET A 40 -1.46 -2.67 10.02
N ASP A 41 -1.45 -1.80 11.02
CA ASP A 41 -1.84 -2.21 12.37
C ASP A 41 -3.31 -2.63 12.42
N MET A 42 -4.18 -1.90 11.74
CA MET A 42 -5.58 -2.30 11.60
C MET A 42 -5.74 -3.63 10.89
N THR A 43 -4.97 -3.83 9.81
CA THR A 43 -5.04 -5.04 9.02
C THR A 43 -4.53 -6.24 9.80
N ILE A 44 -3.43 -6.08 10.52
CA ILE A 44 -2.85 -7.14 11.35
C ILE A 44 -3.79 -7.52 12.48
N ALA A 45 -4.50 -6.55 13.05
CA ALA A 45 -5.44 -6.79 14.14
C ALA A 45 -6.76 -7.41 13.70
N ASP A 46 -7.04 -7.45 12.40
CA ASP A 46 -8.32 -7.95 11.89
C ASP A 46 -8.41 -9.47 12.08
N PRO A 47 -9.39 -9.97 12.87
CA PRO A 47 -9.50 -11.41 13.13
C PRO A 47 -9.70 -12.25 11.87
N ARG A 48 -10.28 -11.65 10.82
CA ARG A 48 -10.51 -12.35 9.55
C ARG A 48 -9.21 -12.70 8.86
N LEU A 49 -8.12 -12.01 9.20
CA LEU A 49 -6.83 -12.17 8.54
C LEU A 49 -5.80 -12.88 9.41
N ARG A 50 -6.26 -13.58 10.44
CA ARG A 50 -5.39 -14.26 11.38
C ARG A 50 -4.39 -15.19 10.69
N GLY A 51 -4.81 -15.90 9.67
CA GLY A 51 -3.95 -16.82 8.93
C GLY A 51 -2.85 -16.14 8.13
N ARG A 52 -2.96 -14.83 7.92
CA ARG A 52 -1.97 -14.06 7.16
C ARG A 52 -1.16 -13.12 8.04
N ARG A 53 -1.34 -13.21 9.35
CA ARG A 53 -0.74 -12.26 10.27
C ARG A 53 0.78 -12.24 10.20
N LYS A 54 1.39 -13.41 10.05
CA LYS A 54 2.83 -13.54 9.96
C LYS A 54 3.37 -12.82 8.73
N GLU A 55 2.73 -13.00 7.58
CA GLU A 55 3.09 -12.33 6.34
C GLU A 55 2.93 -10.81 6.48
N LEU A 56 1.82 -10.38 7.06
CA LEU A 56 1.53 -8.95 7.21
C LEU A 56 2.54 -8.26 8.12
N CYS A 57 2.90 -8.91 9.22
CA CYS A 57 3.94 -8.38 10.11
C CYS A 57 5.28 -8.27 9.40
N ARG A 58 5.61 -9.25 8.57
CA ARG A 58 6.85 -9.23 7.80
C ARG A 58 6.89 -8.07 6.82
N VAL A 59 5.79 -7.83 6.11
CA VAL A 59 5.70 -6.71 5.17
C VAL A 59 5.87 -5.39 5.91
N ARG A 60 5.22 -5.25 7.06
CA ARG A 60 5.36 -4.06 7.88
C ARG A 60 6.82 -3.82 8.26
N GLU A 61 7.51 -4.87 8.69
CA GLU A 61 8.92 -4.77 9.05
C GLU A 61 9.80 -4.38 7.88
N ILE A 62 9.54 -4.97 6.70
CA ILE A 62 10.33 -4.69 5.51
C ILE A 62 10.19 -3.21 5.10
N VAL A 63 8.98 -2.68 5.15
CA VAL A 63 8.74 -1.28 4.82
C VAL A 63 9.42 -0.36 5.85
N CYS A 64 9.28 -0.66 7.13
CA CYS A 64 9.95 0.11 8.17
C CYS A 64 11.47 0.08 8.03
N ASP A 65 12.01 -1.10 7.72
CA ASP A 65 13.45 -1.25 7.51
C ASP A 65 13.95 -0.36 6.37
N TYR A 66 13.16 -0.26 5.31
CA TYR A 66 13.54 0.58 4.17
C TYR A 66 13.51 2.06 4.51
N PHE A 67 12.43 2.54 5.15
CA PHE A 67 12.22 3.98 5.35
C PHE A 67 12.96 4.54 6.56
N VAL A 68 13.03 3.78 7.65
CA VAL A 68 13.61 4.28 8.90
C VAL A 68 14.73 3.42 9.46
N GLY A 69 14.94 2.23 8.92
CA GLY A 69 16.02 1.35 9.32
C GLY A 69 17.21 1.45 8.38
N GLU A 70 18.04 0.41 8.39
CA GLU A 70 19.26 0.36 7.60
C GLU A 70 19.08 -0.36 6.27
N ASN A 71 17.84 -0.69 5.93
CA ASN A 71 17.50 -1.44 4.73
C ASN A 71 18.31 -2.75 4.63
N THR A 72 18.28 -3.51 5.72
CA THR A 72 19.03 -4.77 5.79
C THR A 72 18.49 -5.80 4.82
N VAL A 73 17.21 -5.70 4.45
CA VAL A 73 16.57 -6.59 3.48
C VAL A 73 16.93 -6.20 2.04
N ARG A 74 17.54 -5.04 1.86
CA ARG A 74 17.93 -4.52 0.54
C ARG A 74 16.74 -4.34 -0.39
N SER A 75 15.68 -3.77 0.14
CA SER A 75 14.51 -3.44 -0.65
C SER A 75 14.80 -2.26 -1.57
N THR A 76 14.05 -2.18 -2.66
CA THR A 76 14.11 -1.06 -3.59
C THR A 76 12.69 -0.50 -3.75
N PRO A 77 12.54 0.73 -4.27
CA PRO A 77 11.20 1.23 -4.56
C PRO A 77 10.40 0.28 -5.43
N GLU A 78 11.06 -0.34 -6.41
CA GLU A 78 10.42 -1.29 -7.31
C GLU A 78 9.95 -2.54 -6.57
N SER A 79 10.78 -3.08 -5.66
CA SER A 79 10.40 -4.29 -4.93
C SER A 79 9.24 -4.03 -3.98
N LEU A 80 9.22 -2.87 -3.33
CA LEU A 80 8.14 -2.49 -2.44
C LEU A 80 6.83 -2.31 -3.21
N ASN A 81 6.86 -1.58 -4.32
CA ASN A 81 5.67 -1.37 -5.14
C ASN A 81 5.16 -2.67 -5.73
N ARG A 82 6.06 -3.56 -6.11
CA ARG A 82 5.69 -4.85 -6.70
C ARG A 82 4.87 -5.70 -5.74
N TYR A 83 5.20 -5.65 -4.46
CA TYR A 83 4.43 -6.41 -3.48
C TYR A 83 2.98 -5.95 -3.42
N PHE A 84 2.76 -4.64 -3.44
CA PHE A 84 1.41 -4.08 -3.24
C PHE A 84 0.60 -3.96 -4.52
N MET A 85 1.23 -4.03 -5.69
CA MET A 85 0.57 -3.79 -6.97
C MET A 85 -0.66 -4.68 -7.20
N PRO A 86 -0.62 -6.00 -6.95
CA PRO A 86 -1.79 -6.83 -7.18
C PRO A 86 -3.00 -6.40 -6.34
N TYR A 87 -2.75 -5.93 -5.12
CA TYR A 87 -3.84 -5.49 -4.23
C TYR A 87 -4.43 -4.17 -4.70
N ALA A 88 -3.60 -3.25 -5.15
CA ALA A 88 -4.07 -1.99 -5.69
C ALA A 88 -4.92 -2.20 -6.94
N GLN A 89 -4.49 -3.10 -7.82
CA GLN A 89 -5.25 -3.44 -9.03
C GLN A 89 -6.56 -4.11 -8.70
N ALA A 90 -6.56 -5.04 -7.74
CA ALA A 90 -7.77 -5.74 -7.31
C ALA A 90 -8.77 -4.77 -6.68
N ALA A 91 -8.28 -3.84 -5.86
CA ALA A 91 -9.13 -2.83 -5.24
C ALA A 91 -9.77 -1.92 -6.28
N ARG A 92 -9.02 -1.52 -7.30
CA ARG A 92 -9.55 -0.70 -8.38
C ARG A 92 -10.61 -1.45 -9.19
N ARG A 93 -10.39 -2.74 -9.48
CA ARG A 93 -11.37 -3.56 -10.18
C ARG A 93 -12.66 -3.69 -9.38
N LYS A 94 -12.53 -3.92 -8.08
CA LYS A 94 -13.69 -4.03 -7.20
C LYS A 94 -14.46 -2.71 -7.16
N MET A 95 -13.77 -1.61 -7.08
CA MET A 95 -14.40 -0.29 -7.05
C MET A 95 -15.16 -0.01 -8.34
N ARG A 96 -14.59 -0.37 -9.50
CA ARG A 96 -15.28 -0.22 -10.78
C ARG A 96 -16.52 -1.08 -10.86
N ALA A 97 -16.45 -2.31 -10.37
CA ALA A 97 -17.61 -3.19 -10.34
C ALA A 97 -18.71 -2.65 -9.45
N ALA A 98 -18.35 -2.00 -8.33
CA ALA A 98 -19.31 -1.42 -7.41
C ALA A 98 -19.92 -0.12 -7.94
N HIS A 99 -19.23 0.55 -8.86
CA HIS A 99 -19.68 1.84 -9.41
C HIS A 99 -19.62 1.80 -10.94
N PRO A 100 -20.50 1.01 -11.56
CA PRO A 100 -20.39 0.82 -13.01
C PRO A 100 -20.54 2.10 -13.82
N SER A 101 -21.29 3.07 -13.32
CA SER A 101 -21.45 4.32 -14.03
C SER A 101 -20.16 5.10 -14.15
N ALA A 102 -19.22 4.89 -13.24
CA ALA A 102 -17.94 5.56 -13.29
C ALA A 102 -17.04 4.98 -14.38
N GLN A 103 -17.37 3.83 -14.91
CA GLN A 103 -16.57 3.21 -15.94
C GLN A 103 -16.94 3.65 -17.34
N VAL A 104 -18.03 4.33 -17.44
CA VAL A 104 -18.54 4.70 -18.72
C VAL A 104 -17.73 5.74 -19.41
N ASP A 105 -16.92 6.30 -18.72
CA ASP A 105 -16.17 7.28 -19.21
C ASP A 105 -15.29 6.93 -20.10
N PRO A 106 -14.93 7.01 -20.75
CA PRO A 106 -14.28 6.96 -21.41
C PRO A 106 -13.78 7.14 -22.29
N PRO A 107 -13.47 7.04 -22.57
CA PRO A 107 -12.98 7.04 -23.22
C PRO A 107 -12.25 7.46 -23.89
N PRO A 108 -12.01 7.47 -24.09
CA PRO A 108 -11.50 7.79 -24.61
C PRO A 108 -10.81 8.12 -25.39
N ALA A 109 -10.57 8.00 -25.49
CA ALA A 109 -10.13 8.24 -26.01
C ALA A 109 -9.63 8.28 -26.73
N ALA A 110 -9.60 8.17 -26.81
CA ALA A 110 -9.29 8.05 -27.45
C ALA A 110 -8.83 8.06 -27.88
#